data_03e6359287c2f20dd9249cfb61843121
#
_entry.id   03e6359287c2f20dd9249cfb61843121
#
_cell.length_a   1.000
_cell.length_b   1.000
_cell.length_c   1.000
_cell.angle_alpha   90.00
_cell.angle_beta   90.00
_cell.angle_gamma   90.00
#
_symmetry.space_group_name_H-M   'P 1'
#
loop_
_entity.id
_entity.type
_entity.pdbx_description
1 polymer ?
#
loop_
_entity_poly.entity_id
_entity_poly.type
_entity_poly.pdbx_seq_one_letter_code
_entity_poly.pdbx_strand_id
1 'polypeptide(L)'
;GPLVMIGLYNKIKNWRKRNFSYQFLINPETIGSLCFLHSHGKKIKKYLNAGLVLTGLGGPKKKLSYKLSKNENSSLDEIFKYLNAKKRVSLMPFDPAIGSDERQFNSPGFNFPVGKVFRSNARSYTGLHNSNDNKKLMNIEMIKKSVSELEKILKLHDYLLPIKRCMPYGELMLGKRNLITNIGYAGLANAEKRNILFNILSYADGDKTILEIAKLRNFDINKAIDVLDICVKLKLIKFIW
;
A
#
# COMPACT_ATOMS: atom_id res chain seq x y z
N GLY A 1 13.98 -10.20 -1.99
CA GLY A 1 13.58 -9.01 -2.77
C GLY A 1 13.17 -9.40 -4.18
N PRO A 2 14.09 -9.78 -5.08
CA PRO A 2 13.80 -9.92 -6.51
C PRO A 2 12.65 -10.86 -6.87
N LEU A 3 12.58 -12.05 -6.26
CA LEU A 3 11.47 -12.99 -6.52
C LEU A 3 10.10 -12.44 -6.13
N VAL A 4 10.02 -11.71 -5.01
CA VAL A 4 8.78 -11.03 -4.61
C VAL A 4 8.45 -9.91 -5.58
N MET A 5 9.44 -9.17 -6.07
CA MET A 5 9.26 -8.10 -7.05
C MET A 5 8.71 -8.64 -8.37
N ILE A 6 9.23 -9.75 -8.89
CA ILE A 6 8.70 -10.43 -10.07
C ILE A 6 7.25 -10.88 -9.85
N GLY A 7 6.96 -11.45 -8.68
CA GLY A 7 5.61 -11.84 -8.29
C GLY A 7 4.64 -10.66 -8.29
N LEU A 8 5.05 -9.53 -7.71
CA LEU A 8 4.26 -8.29 -7.68
C LEU A 8 4.06 -7.71 -9.08
N TYR A 9 5.11 -7.68 -9.92
CA TYR A 9 4.99 -7.25 -11.31
C TYR A 9 3.91 -8.05 -12.05
N ASN A 10 3.96 -9.40 -11.92
CA ASN A 10 2.97 -10.27 -12.55
C ASN A 10 1.54 -10.04 -12.04
N LYS A 11 1.36 -9.64 -10.80
CA LYS A 11 0.07 -9.27 -10.23
C LYS A 11 -0.41 -7.91 -10.74
N ILE A 12 0.42 -6.89 -10.61
CA ILE A 12 0.08 -5.49 -10.90
C ILE A 12 -0.18 -5.28 -12.40
N LYS A 13 0.57 -5.95 -13.30
CA LYS A 13 0.32 -5.85 -14.75
C LYS A 13 -1.08 -6.25 -15.16
N ASN A 14 -1.73 -7.14 -14.39
CA ASN A 14 -3.07 -7.65 -14.64
C ASN A 14 -4.18 -6.83 -13.98
N TRP A 15 -3.86 -5.76 -13.24
CA TRP A 15 -4.87 -4.87 -12.69
C TRP A 15 -5.56 -4.10 -13.81
N ARG A 16 -6.88 -4.14 -13.85
CA ARG A 16 -7.68 -3.48 -14.91
C ARG A 16 -7.52 -1.96 -14.93
N LYS A 17 -7.40 -1.36 -13.75
CA LYS A 17 -7.19 0.08 -13.56
C LYS A 17 -6.10 0.29 -12.54
N ARG A 18 -5.32 1.32 -12.74
CA ARG A 18 -4.27 1.78 -11.82
C ARG A 18 -4.32 3.30 -11.79
N ASN A 19 -4.32 3.84 -10.59
CA ASN A 19 -4.22 5.27 -10.38
C ASN A 19 -2.76 5.74 -10.38
N PHE A 20 -1.81 4.84 -10.06
CA PHE A 20 -0.38 5.13 -10.11
C PHE A 20 0.35 4.28 -11.15
N SER A 21 1.46 4.81 -11.67
CA SER A 21 2.45 4.04 -12.39
C SER A 21 3.41 3.36 -11.41
N TYR A 22 3.80 2.13 -11.69
CA TYR A 22 4.71 1.35 -10.85
C TYR A 22 6.02 1.13 -11.59
N GLN A 23 7.11 1.58 -10.99
CA GLN A 23 8.46 1.32 -11.48
C GLN A 23 9.13 0.25 -10.60
N PHE A 24 9.66 -0.78 -11.24
CA PHE A 24 10.41 -1.85 -10.60
C PHE A 24 11.90 -1.64 -10.87
N LEU A 25 12.69 -1.58 -9.80
CA LEU A 25 14.13 -1.37 -9.87
C LEU A 25 14.85 -2.55 -9.24
N ILE A 26 15.71 -3.22 -10.00
CA ILE A 26 16.60 -4.26 -9.52
C ILE A 26 18.03 -3.80 -9.81
N ASN A 27 18.81 -3.62 -8.77
CA ASN A 27 20.17 -3.10 -8.85
C ASN A 27 21.03 -3.67 -7.70
N PRO A 28 22.36 -3.62 -7.83
CA PRO A 28 23.25 -3.89 -6.71
C PRO A 28 22.96 -2.97 -5.53
N GLU A 29 22.95 -3.53 -4.33
CA GLU A 29 22.66 -2.77 -3.09
C GLU A 29 23.64 -1.59 -2.96
N THR A 30 23.16 -0.48 -2.46
CA THR A 30 23.84 0.78 -2.21
C THR A 30 24.35 1.46 -3.49
N ILE A 31 25.34 0.89 -4.16
CA ILE A 31 25.98 1.49 -5.34
C ILE A 31 24.99 1.65 -6.51
N GLY A 32 24.18 0.62 -6.78
CA GLY A 32 23.16 0.68 -7.83
C GLY A 32 22.11 1.74 -7.55
N SER A 33 21.66 1.86 -6.30
CA SER A 33 20.73 2.92 -5.91
C SER A 33 21.34 4.31 -6.04
N LEU A 34 22.62 4.50 -5.69
CA LEU A 34 23.31 5.78 -5.89
C LEU A 34 23.44 6.14 -7.38
N CYS A 35 23.83 5.18 -8.23
CA CYS A 35 23.89 5.39 -9.68
C CYS A 35 22.52 5.73 -10.27
N PHE A 36 21.47 5.01 -9.85
CA PHE A 36 20.11 5.30 -10.26
C PHE A 36 19.67 6.71 -9.83
N LEU A 37 19.90 7.08 -8.58
CA LEU A 37 19.55 8.39 -8.05
C LEU A 37 20.36 9.52 -8.72
N HIS A 38 21.63 9.30 -9.00
CA HIS A 38 22.42 10.26 -9.76
C HIS A 38 21.81 10.56 -11.14
N SER A 39 21.45 9.51 -11.87
CA SER A 39 20.93 9.64 -13.24
C SER A 39 19.47 10.06 -13.30
N HIS A 40 18.62 9.64 -12.37
CA HIS A 40 17.17 9.76 -12.46
C HIS A 40 16.54 10.53 -11.29
N GLY A 41 17.26 10.78 -10.20
CA GLY A 41 16.70 11.33 -8.96
C GLY A 41 15.98 12.66 -9.15
N LYS A 42 16.59 13.60 -9.88
CA LYS A 42 15.94 14.90 -10.17
C LYS A 42 14.63 14.75 -10.94
N LYS A 43 14.56 13.78 -11.88
CA LYS A 43 13.37 13.52 -12.68
C LYS A 43 12.26 12.89 -11.82
N ILE A 44 12.59 11.83 -11.07
CA ILE A 44 11.58 11.12 -10.28
C ILE A 44 11.07 11.93 -9.09
N LYS A 45 11.83 12.93 -8.61
CA LYS A 45 11.42 13.82 -7.50
C LYS A 45 10.05 14.48 -7.74
N LYS A 46 9.69 14.71 -9.00
CA LYS A 46 8.42 15.34 -9.37
C LYS A 46 7.22 14.37 -9.33
N TYR A 47 7.47 13.07 -9.36
CA TYR A 47 6.42 12.07 -9.61
C TYR A 47 6.37 10.96 -8.56
N LEU A 48 7.42 10.80 -7.74
CA LEU A 48 7.49 9.73 -6.77
C LEU A 48 6.55 10.02 -5.58
N ASN A 49 5.43 9.32 -5.56
CA ASN A 49 4.47 9.40 -4.48
C ASN A 49 4.94 8.60 -3.25
N ALA A 50 5.39 7.37 -3.46
CA ALA A 50 5.95 6.51 -2.41
C ALA A 50 6.81 5.39 -3.01
N GLY A 51 7.67 4.80 -2.20
CA GLY A 51 8.51 3.68 -2.62
C GLY A 51 8.74 2.64 -1.53
N LEU A 52 9.08 1.41 -1.95
CA LEU A 52 9.38 0.29 -1.08
C LEU A 52 10.70 -0.37 -1.47
N VAL A 53 11.61 -0.48 -0.51
CA VAL A 53 12.75 -1.40 -0.60
C VAL A 53 12.32 -2.77 -0.09
N LEU A 54 12.52 -3.82 -0.87
CA LEU A 54 12.10 -5.18 -0.59
C LEU A 54 13.31 -6.06 -0.27
N THR A 55 13.45 -6.49 0.98
CA THR A 55 14.59 -7.31 1.44
C THR A 55 14.15 -8.40 2.41
N GLY A 56 14.87 -9.52 2.48
CA GLY A 56 14.62 -10.60 3.46
C GLY A 56 13.20 -11.16 3.50
N LEU A 57 12.45 -11.13 2.39
CA LEU A 57 11.02 -11.46 2.32
C LEU A 57 10.71 -12.96 2.25
N GLY A 58 11.72 -13.81 2.06
CA GLY A 58 11.61 -15.27 2.14
C GLY A 58 11.94 -15.85 3.51
N GLY A 59 12.25 -15.01 4.49
CA GLY A 59 12.62 -15.43 5.83
C GLY A 59 11.45 -15.97 6.67
N PRO A 60 11.72 -16.63 7.82
CA PRO A 60 10.74 -17.43 8.56
C PRO A 60 9.68 -16.63 9.31
N LYS A 61 9.85 -15.34 9.54
CA LYS A 61 8.88 -14.54 10.30
C LYS A 61 7.53 -14.46 9.59
N LYS A 62 6.47 -14.82 10.28
CA LYS A 62 5.11 -14.85 9.74
C LYS A 62 4.54 -13.47 9.40
N LYS A 63 4.91 -12.43 10.16
CA LYS A 63 4.47 -11.04 9.94
C LYS A 63 5.47 -10.28 9.08
N LEU A 64 4.97 -9.40 8.21
CA LEU A 64 5.77 -8.37 7.58
C LEU A 64 6.21 -7.34 8.63
N SER A 65 7.41 -6.84 8.48
CA SER A 65 7.92 -5.68 9.19
C SER A 65 8.11 -4.54 8.20
N TYR A 66 7.80 -3.34 8.61
CA TYR A 66 8.00 -2.14 7.82
C TYR A 66 8.81 -1.11 8.60
N LYS A 67 9.87 -0.63 8.00
CA LYS A 67 10.62 0.52 8.48
C LYS A 67 10.11 1.74 7.73
N LEU A 68 9.65 2.74 8.49
CA LEU A 68 9.10 3.98 7.99
C LEU A 68 10.09 4.75 7.11
N SER A 69 9.59 5.56 6.19
CA SER A 69 10.38 6.58 5.52
C SER A 69 10.86 7.63 6.51
N LYS A 70 11.84 8.45 6.15
CA LYS A 70 12.46 9.43 7.06
C LYS A 70 11.45 10.41 7.67
N ASN A 71 10.50 10.89 6.89
CA ASN A 71 9.49 11.84 7.37
C ASN A 71 8.26 11.18 7.99
N GLU A 72 8.19 9.86 7.93
CA GLU A 72 7.14 9.03 8.53
C GLU A 72 5.69 9.40 8.13
N ASN A 73 5.50 10.07 7.01
CA ASN A 73 4.20 10.61 6.57
C ASN A 73 3.84 10.28 5.12
N SER A 74 4.55 9.35 4.49
CA SER A 74 4.17 8.90 3.15
C SER A 74 2.83 8.15 3.17
N SER A 75 2.17 8.07 2.02
CA SER A 75 0.94 7.28 1.87
C SER A 75 1.12 5.82 2.28
N LEU A 76 2.29 5.22 2.01
CA LEU A 76 2.63 3.87 2.49
C LEU A 76 2.89 3.84 3.99
N ASP A 77 3.55 4.85 4.57
CA ASP A 77 3.72 4.94 6.04
C ASP A 77 2.36 4.92 6.73
N GLU A 78 1.38 5.68 6.22
CA GLU A 78 0.04 5.74 6.80
C GLU A 78 -0.71 4.40 6.71
N ILE A 79 -0.56 3.67 5.61
CA ILE A 79 -1.12 2.32 5.47
C ILE A 79 -0.46 1.38 6.48
N PHE A 80 0.86 1.39 6.59
CA PHE A 80 1.57 0.50 7.51
C PHE A 80 1.30 0.85 8.97
N LYS A 81 1.16 2.12 9.34
CA LYS A 81 0.70 2.56 10.67
C LYS A 81 -0.70 2.01 10.97
N TYR A 82 -1.64 2.12 10.03
CA TYR A 82 -2.97 1.56 10.18
C TYR A 82 -2.94 0.03 10.37
N LEU A 83 -2.17 -0.68 9.55
CA LEU A 83 -2.02 -2.14 9.65
C LEU A 83 -1.35 -2.56 10.95
N ASN A 84 -0.40 -1.78 11.47
CA ASN A 84 0.25 -2.02 12.75
C ASN A 84 -0.73 -1.84 13.92
N ALA A 85 -1.56 -0.82 13.91
CA ALA A 85 -2.62 -0.62 14.91
C ALA A 85 -3.61 -1.80 14.94
N LYS A 86 -3.84 -2.45 13.79
CA LYS A 86 -4.63 -3.70 13.69
C LYS A 86 -3.78 -4.97 13.93
N LYS A 87 -2.54 -4.86 14.43
CA LYS A 87 -1.60 -5.95 14.73
C LYS A 87 -1.28 -6.90 13.54
N ARG A 88 -1.46 -6.41 12.30
CA ARG A 88 -1.23 -7.19 11.07
C ARG A 88 0.22 -7.17 10.61
N VAL A 89 0.94 -6.10 10.89
CA VAL A 89 2.37 -5.91 10.58
C VAL A 89 3.13 -5.44 11.81
N SER A 90 4.46 -5.44 11.76
CA SER A 90 5.32 -4.80 12.76
C SER A 90 5.89 -3.51 12.17
N LEU A 91 5.93 -2.44 12.95
CA LEU A 91 6.43 -1.14 12.54
C LEU A 91 7.77 -0.85 13.21
N MET A 92 8.66 -0.19 12.48
CA MET A 92 9.92 0.36 13.00
C MET A 92 10.05 1.83 12.55
N PRO A 93 10.52 2.73 13.42
CA PRO A 93 10.83 4.10 13.00
C PRO A 93 11.97 4.11 11.99
N PHE A 94 12.14 5.24 11.32
CA PHE A 94 13.32 5.44 10.49
C PHE A 94 14.58 5.44 11.34
N ASP A 95 15.53 4.60 10.97
CA ASP A 95 16.86 4.53 11.62
C ASP A 95 17.92 4.59 10.51
N PRO A 96 18.75 5.66 10.48
CA PRO A 96 19.80 5.81 9.47
C PRO A 96 20.97 4.84 9.67
N ALA A 97 21.15 4.28 10.86
CA ALA A 97 22.24 3.34 11.16
C ALA A 97 21.92 1.93 10.68
N ILE A 98 20.63 1.56 10.59
CA ILE A 98 20.19 0.21 10.23
C ILE A 98 19.31 0.28 8.99
N GLY A 99 19.75 -0.28 7.87
CA GLY A 99 18.93 -0.24 6.67
C GLY A 99 19.57 -0.91 5.47
N SER A 100 19.02 -0.57 4.33
CA SER A 100 19.42 -0.96 3.00
C SER A 100 19.31 0.27 2.09
N ASP A 101 18.86 0.11 0.87
CA ASP A 101 18.77 1.18 -0.14
C ASP A 101 17.84 2.34 0.24
N GLU A 102 16.84 2.12 1.09
CA GLU A 102 15.95 3.18 1.54
C GLU A 102 16.72 4.37 2.15
N ARG A 103 17.89 4.13 2.73
CA ARG A 103 18.74 5.21 3.28
C ARG A 103 19.25 6.16 2.20
N GLN A 104 19.56 5.64 1.01
CA GLN A 104 20.02 6.44 -0.13
C GLN A 104 18.89 7.33 -0.65
N PHE A 105 17.69 6.76 -0.79
CA PHE A 105 16.50 7.49 -1.20
C PHE A 105 16.07 8.56 -0.18
N ASN A 106 16.24 8.28 1.12
CA ASN A 106 15.93 9.22 2.20
C ASN A 106 17.07 10.20 2.55
N SER A 107 18.17 10.22 1.78
CA SER A 107 19.26 11.18 1.98
C SER A 107 18.77 12.63 1.86
N PRO A 108 19.38 13.61 2.55
CA PRO A 108 18.85 14.97 2.66
C PRO A 108 18.56 15.63 1.31
N GLY A 109 19.38 15.41 0.28
CA GLY A 109 19.21 16.01 -1.04
C GLY A 109 18.01 15.47 -1.80
N PHE A 110 17.65 14.21 -1.61
CA PHE A 110 16.51 13.55 -2.25
C PHE A 110 15.27 13.59 -1.35
N ASN A 111 15.39 13.11 -0.11
CA ASN A 111 14.32 13.04 0.87
C ASN A 111 13.04 12.40 0.32
N PHE A 112 13.21 11.25 -0.37
CA PHE A 112 12.11 10.54 -0.98
C PHE A 112 11.30 9.73 0.04
N PRO A 113 9.99 9.58 -0.14
CA PRO A 113 9.12 8.82 0.75
C PRO A 113 9.26 7.30 0.50
N VAL A 114 10.42 6.75 0.82
CA VAL A 114 10.77 5.35 0.59
C VAL A 114 10.98 4.62 1.90
N GLY A 115 10.12 3.66 2.18
CA GLY A 115 10.25 2.77 3.33
C GLY A 115 10.85 1.41 2.93
N LYS A 116 11.06 0.53 3.93
CA LYS A 116 11.61 -0.79 3.73
C LYS A 116 10.71 -1.88 4.30
N VAL A 117 10.40 -2.89 3.50
CA VAL A 117 9.63 -4.06 3.93
C VAL A 117 10.53 -5.29 4.00
N PHE A 118 10.38 -6.05 5.08
CA PHE A 118 11.17 -7.25 5.32
C PHE A 118 10.43 -8.23 6.25
N ARG A 119 10.87 -9.50 6.26
CA ARG A 119 10.47 -10.52 7.26
C ARG A 119 11.61 -10.84 8.20
N SER A 120 12.84 -10.86 7.70
CA SER A 120 14.04 -11.12 8.47
C SER A 120 15.03 -9.99 8.33
N ASN A 121 15.67 -9.62 9.41
CA ASN A 121 16.73 -8.63 9.46
C ASN A 121 17.97 -9.20 10.18
N ALA A 122 19.06 -8.47 10.20
CA ALA A 122 20.32 -8.87 10.82
C ALA A 122 20.19 -9.37 12.27
N ARG A 123 19.24 -8.83 13.03
CA ARG A 123 19.01 -9.23 14.44
C ARG A 123 18.22 -10.56 14.57
N SER A 124 17.53 -10.97 13.51
CA SER A 124 16.68 -12.18 13.54
C SER A 124 17.22 -13.31 12.68
N TYR A 125 18.42 -13.16 12.13
CA TYR A 125 18.96 -14.05 11.12
C TYR A 125 20.48 -14.06 11.13
N THR A 126 21.03 -15.14 11.66
CA THR A 126 22.49 -15.32 11.86
C THR A 126 23.26 -15.59 10.57
N GLY A 127 22.60 -15.97 9.49
CA GLY A 127 23.19 -16.22 8.19
C GLY A 127 23.46 -14.97 7.34
N LEU A 128 23.00 -13.79 7.77
CA LEU A 128 23.14 -12.57 6.98
C LEU A 128 24.62 -12.24 6.73
N HIS A 129 24.98 -12.02 5.45
CA HIS A 129 26.32 -11.66 4.98
C HIS A 129 27.41 -12.73 5.26
N ASN A 130 27.03 -14.01 5.37
CA ASN A 130 27.97 -15.11 5.49
C ASN A 130 27.49 -16.34 4.69
N SER A 131 28.32 -17.40 4.65
CA SER A 131 28.05 -18.63 3.89
C SER A 131 26.82 -19.42 4.34
N ASN A 132 26.27 -19.13 5.52
CA ASN A 132 25.01 -19.71 6.00
C ASN A 132 23.78 -19.07 5.33
N ASP A 133 23.93 -17.97 4.58
CA ASP A 133 22.85 -17.40 3.77
C ASP A 133 22.65 -18.23 2.49
N ASN A 134 21.97 -19.33 2.65
CA ASN A 134 21.75 -20.31 1.60
C ASN A 134 20.26 -20.61 1.38
N LYS A 135 19.95 -21.41 0.36
CA LYS A 135 18.57 -21.73 -0.04
C LYS A 135 17.75 -22.43 1.06
N LYS A 136 18.38 -23.07 2.06
CA LYS A 136 17.69 -23.74 3.16
C LYS A 136 16.92 -22.75 4.05
N LEU A 137 17.36 -21.50 4.08
CA LEU A 137 16.73 -20.43 4.86
C LEU A 137 15.60 -19.71 4.10
N MET A 138 15.53 -19.93 2.79
CA MET A 138 14.53 -19.31 1.94
C MET A 138 13.30 -20.23 1.83
N ASN A 139 12.16 -19.72 2.27
CA ASN A 139 10.90 -20.44 2.21
C ASN A 139 10.02 -19.89 1.07
N ILE A 140 9.71 -20.75 0.08
CA ILE A 140 8.90 -20.39 -1.08
C ILE A 140 7.47 -19.99 -0.68
N GLU A 141 6.87 -20.65 0.29
CA GLU A 141 5.53 -20.28 0.77
C GLU A 141 5.52 -18.90 1.43
N MET A 142 6.61 -18.54 2.11
CA MET A 142 6.76 -17.19 2.66
C MET A 142 6.96 -16.13 1.56
N ILE A 143 7.62 -16.48 0.46
CA ILE A 143 7.72 -15.60 -0.72
C ILE A 143 6.33 -15.38 -1.33
N LYS A 144 5.57 -16.45 -1.59
CA LYS A 144 4.19 -16.36 -2.09
C LYS A 144 3.29 -15.52 -1.17
N LYS A 145 3.40 -15.75 0.13
CA LYS A 145 2.68 -14.98 1.15
C LYS A 145 3.07 -13.50 1.10
N SER A 146 4.36 -13.19 0.98
CA SER A 146 4.84 -11.80 0.85
C SER A 146 4.29 -11.12 -0.39
N VAL A 147 4.24 -11.81 -1.53
CA VAL A 147 3.62 -11.28 -2.76
C VAL A 147 2.15 -10.96 -2.52
N SER A 148 1.38 -11.89 -1.93
CA SER A 148 -0.06 -11.70 -1.69
C SER A 148 -0.34 -10.57 -0.71
N GLU A 149 0.44 -10.46 0.38
CA GLU A 149 0.26 -9.40 1.38
C GLU A 149 0.64 -8.03 0.81
N LEU A 150 1.77 -7.95 0.08
CA LEU A 150 2.20 -6.70 -0.54
C LEU A 150 1.30 -6.27 -1.70
N GLU A 151 0.76 -7.19 -2.49
CA GLU A 151 -0.25 -6.89 -3.50
C GLU A 151 -1.46 -6.16 -2.89
N LYS A 152 -1.98 -6.64 -1.74
CA LYS A 152 -3.09 -6.00 -1.03
C LYS A 152 -2.72 -4.60 -0.53
N ILE A 153 -1.51 -4.43 -0.01
CA ILE A 153 -1.01 -3.14 0.46
C ILE A 153 -0.87 -2.16 -0.71
N LEU A 154 -0.28 -2.59 -1.83
CA LEU A 154 -0.12 -1.76 -3.01
C LEU A 154 -1.47 -1.45 -3.68
N LYS A 155 -2.41 -2.39 -3.65
CA LYS A 155 -3.78 -2.13 -4.11
C LYS A 155 -4.46 -1.07 -3.22
N LEU A 156 -4.31 -1.16 -1.91
CA LEU A 156 -4.81 -0.12 -1.01
C LEU A 156 -4.14 1.23 -1.29
N HIS A 157 -2.81 1.23 -1.50
CA HIS A 157 -2.09 2.44 -1.87
C HIS A 157 -2.62 3.05 -3.18
N ASP A 158 -2.94 2.22 -4.17
CA ASP A 158 -3.49 2.68 -5.45
C ASP A 158 -4.85 3.40 -5.30
N TYR A 159 -5.60 3.09 -4.23
CA TYR A 159 -6.85 3.77 -3.86
C TYR A 159 -6.66 4.96 -2.91
N LEU A 160 -5.43 5.28 -2.51
CA LEU A 160 -5.17 6.29 -1.48
C LEU A 160 -5.07 7.71 -2.08
N LEU A 161 -6.03 8.05 -2.89
CA LEU A 161 -6.28 9.39 -3.39
C LEU A 161 -7.52 9.99 -2.70
N PRO A 162 -7.59 11.31 -2.53
CA PRO A 162 -8.82 11.95 -2.09
C PRO A 162 -9.99 11.59 -3.00
N ILE A 163 -11.15 11.37 -2.43
CA ILE A 163 -12.35 10.96 -3.15
C ILE A 163 -13.41 12.05 -3.11
N LYS A 164 -14.08 12.25 -4.26
CA LYS A 164 -15.15 13.25 -4.39
C LYS A 164 -16.39 12.66 -4.99
N ARG A 165 -17.53 12.99 -4.40
CA ARG A 165 -18.84 12.61 -4.91
C ARG A 165 -19.16 13.36 -6.22
N CYS A 166 -19.62 12.64 -7.25
CA CYS A 166 -19.91 13.23 -8.55
C CYS A 166 -21.17 14.10 -8.53
N MET A 167 -22.12 13.82 -7.64
CA MET A 167 -23.34 14.61 -7.42
C MET A 167 -23.35 15.08 -5.96
N PRO A 168 -22.78 16.26 -5.65
CA PRO A 168 -22.48 16.65 -4.27
C PRO A 168 -23.71 17.16 -3.49
N TYR A 169 -24.78 17.55 -4.16
CA TYR A 169 -25.94 18.14 -3.51
C TYR A 169 -27.03 17.11 -3.22
N GLY A 170 -27.57 17.14 -2.02
CA GLY A 170 -28.64 16.27 -1.56
C GLY A 170 -28.26 14.78 -1.45
N GLU A 171 -29.26 13.94 -1.18
CA GLU A 171 -29.09 12.49 -1.14
C GLU A 171 -29.22 11.86 -2.54
N LEU A 172 -28.47 10.78 -2.75
CA LEU A 172 -28.53 10.04 -4.01
C LEU A 172 -29.66 9.03 -3.98
N MET A 173 -30.42 8.95 -5.07
CA MET A 173 -31.41 7.90 -5.28
C MET A 173 -30.73 6.54 -5.53
N LEU A 174 -30.32 5.89 -4.46
CA LEU A 174 -29.57 4.61 -4.51
C LEU A 174 -30.44 3.44 -5.01
N GLY A 175 -31.77 3.52 -4.84
CA GLY A 175 -32.72 2.53 -5.34
C GLY A 175 -32.69 2.40 -6.88
N LYS A 176 -32.61 3.52 -7.61
CA LYS A 176 -32.48 3.54 -9.08
C LYS A 176 -31.17 2.88 -9.59
N ARG A 177 -30.21 2.64 -8.70
CA ARG A 177 -28.89 2.04 -8.99
C ARG A 177 -28.75 0.63 -8.45
N ASN A 178 -29.85 0.01 -7.99
CA ASN A 178 -29.88 -1.31 -7.37
C ASN A 178 -28.91 -1.46 -6.18
N LEU A 179 -28.56 -0.36 -5.51
CA LEU A 179 -27.71 -0.37 -4.31
C LEU A 179 -28.52 -0.55 -3.04
N ILE A 180 -29.78 -0.09 -3.06
CA ILE A 180 -30.77 -0.27 -1.98
C ILE A 180 -32.09 -0.61 -2.66
N THR A 181 -32.78 -1.64 -2.22
CA THR A 181 -34.13 -1.97 -2.68
C THR A 181 -35.14 -1.60 -1.59
N ASN A 182 -36.29 -1.05 -1.98
CA ASN A 182 -37.37 -0.68 -1.06
C ASN A 182 -38.10 -1.90 -0.49
N ILE A 183 -37.90 -3.09 -1.07
CA ILE A 183 -38.54 -4.34 -0.65
C ILE A 183 -37.43 -5.36 -0.50
N GLY A 184 -37.05 -5.65 0.76
CA GLY A 184 -36.17 -6.75 1.12
C GLY A 184 -34.74 -6.65 0.57
N TYR A 185 -33.93 -5.84 1.11
CA TYR A 185 -32.45 -5.89 1.24
C TYR A 185 -31.59 -6.52 0.12
N ALA A 186 -32.06 -6.59 -1.11
CA ALA A 186 -31.39 -7.33 -2.19
C ALA A 186 -30.22 -6.60 -2.87
N GLY A 187 -29.98 -5.32 -2.60
CA GLY A 187 -28.88 -4.56 -3.20
C GLY A 187 -27.52 -4.88 -2.55
N LEU A 188 -27.08 -4.11 -1.60
CA LEU A 188 -25.96 -4.47 -0.71
C LEU A 188 -26.55 -5.30 0.44
N ALA A 189 -26.55 -6.61 0.31
CA ALA A 189 -27.18 -7.56 1.21
C ALA A 189 -26.70 -7.52 2.68
N ASN A 190 -25.64 -6.75 2.96
CA ASN A 190 -25.02 -6.67 4.28
C ASN A 190 -25.15 -5.25 4.84
N ALA A 191 -25.74 -5.12 6.06
CA ALA A 191 -25.89 -3.88 6.78
C ALA A 191 -24.58 -3.11 6.95
N GLU A 192 -23.47 -3.83 7.15
CA GLU A 192 -22.14 -3.23 7.28
C GLU A 192 -21.69 -2.56 5.96
N LYS A 193 -21.86 -3.22 4.81
CA LYS A 193 -21.51 -2.62 3.50
C LYS A 193 -22.37 -1.40 3.19
N ARG A 194 -23.64 -1.40 3.58
CA ARG A 194 -24.51 -0.22 3.46
C ARG A 194 -24.02 0.93 4.33
N ASN A 195 -23.66 0.66 5.57
CA ASN A 195 -23.10 1.68 6.46
C ASN A 195 -21.81 2.27 5.87
N ILE A 196 -20.93 1.43 5.32
CA ILE A 196 -19.73 1.89 4.63
C ILE A 196 -20.08 2.76 3.42
N LEU A 197 -21.05 2.35 2.60
CA LEU A 197 -21.51 3.11 1.42
C LEU A 197 -21.98 4.52 1.82
N PHE A 198 -22.86 4.62 2.80
CA PHE A 198 -23.36 5.91 3.28
C PHE A 198 -22.24 6.80 3.81
N ASN A 199 -21.31 6.22 4.57
CA ASN A 199 -20.15 6.98 5.06
C ASN A 199 -19.24 7.45 3.90
N ILE A 200 -18.93 6.58 2.94
CA ILE A 200 -18.15 6.99 1.75
C ILE A 200 -18.84 8.14 1.02
N LEU A 201 -20.14 8.02 0.76
CA LEU A 201 -20.89 9.06 0.03
C LEU A 201 -21.00 10.37 0.81
N SER A 202 -21.05 10.32 2.14
CA SER A 202 -21.17 11.51 2.99
C SER A 202 -19.84 12.25 3.16
N TYR A 203 -18.72 11.52 3.21
CA TYR A 203 -17.40 12.09 3.46
C TYR A 203 -16.55 12.29 2.20
N ALA A 204 -17.07 11.97 1.01
CA ALA A 204 -16.39 12.18 -0.27
C ALA A 204 -16.55 13.63 -0.75
N ASP A 205 -15.97 14.56 -0.01
CA ASP A 205 -15.95 16.00 -0.27
C ASP A 205 -14.80 16.43 -1.21
N GLY A 206 -13.80 15.59 -1.38
CA GLY A 206 -12.60 15.84 -2.19
C GLY A 206 -11.33 16.01 -1.37
N ASP A 207 -11.43 16.02 -0.04
CA ASP A 207 -10.30 16.26 0.87
C ASP A 207 -9.79 14.98 1.53
N LYS A 208 -10.65 13.96 1.65
CA LYS A 208 -10.33 12.72 2.38
C LYS A 208 -10.13 11.53 1.48
N THR A 209 -9.17 10.72 1.86
CA THR A 209 -8.93 9.38 1.31
C THR A 209 -9.85 8.35 1.96
N ILE A 210 -10.02 7.20 1.31
CA ILE A 210 -10.78 6.08 1.88
C ILE A 210 -10.20 5.58 3.20
N LEU A 211 -8.88 5.67 3.40
CA LEU A 211 -8.22 5.27 4.65
C LEU A 211 -8.57 6.21 5.81
N GLU A 212 -8.60 7.52 5.56
CA GLU A 212 -8.98 8.51 6.56
C GLU A 212 -10.44 8.34 6.98
N ILE A 213 -11.33 8.09 6.02
CA ILE A 213 -12.74 7.80 6.30
C ILE A 213 -12.88 6.50 7.10
N ALA A 214 -12.11 5.45 6.74
CA ALA A 214 -12.09 4.18 7.46
C ALA A 214 -11.60 4.34 8.92
N LYS A 215 -10.55 5.16 9.13
CA LYS A 215 -10.05 5.50 10.48
C LYS A 215 -11.12 6.26 11.28
N LEU A 216 -11.70 7.31 10.69
CA LEU A 216 -12.70 8.16 11.33
C LEU A 216 -13.95 7.38 11.74
N ARG A 217 -14.41 6.46 10.92
CA ARG A 217 -15.66 5.71 11.12
C ARG A 217 -15.44 4.29 11.61
N ASN A 218 -14.21 3.89 11.88
CA ASN A 218 -13.78 2.60 12.42
C ASN A 218 -14.34 1.38 11.65
N PHE A 219 -14.25 1.39 10.32
CA PHE A 219 -14.64 0.23 9.52
C PHE A 219 -13.44 -0.47 8.86
N ASP A 220 -13.63 -1.70 8.40
CA ASP A 220 -12.58 -2.48 7.74
C ASP A 220 -12.27 -1.90 6.36
N ILE A 221 -10.99 -1.59 6.12
CA ILE A 221 -10.53 -0.94 4.89
C ILE A 221 -10.72 -1.84 3.65
N ASN A 222 -10.63 -3.16 3.78
CA ASN A 222 -10.80 -4.04 2.63
C ASN A 222 -12.25 -4.02 2.16
N LYS A 223 -13.20 -4.06 3.11
CA LYS A 223 -14.63 -3.92 2.81
C LYS A 223 -14.96 -2.55 2.21
N ALA A 224 -14.24 -1.51 2.68
CA ALA A 224 -14.39 -0.17 2.14
C ALA A 224 -13.93 -0.05 0.70
N ILE A 225 -12.82 -0.70 0.33
CA ILE A 225 -12.33 -0.75 -1.06
C ILE A 225 -13.35 -1.45 -1.96
N ASP A 226 -13.93 -2.59 -1.53
CA ASP A 226 -14.97 -3.28 -2.29
C ASP A 226 -16.17 -2.37 -2.59
N VAL A 227 -16.60 -1.59 -1.59
CA VAL A 227 -17.71 -0.63 -1.76
C VAL A 227 -17.30 0.56 -2.61
N LEU A 228 -16.07 1.06 -2.45
CA LEU A 228 -15.54 2.15 -3.26
C LEU A 228 -15.44 1.76 -4.74
N ASP A 229 -15.00 0.53 -5.03
CA ASP A 229 -14.99 -0.01 -6.42
C ASP A 229 -16.38 0.05 -7.07
N ILE A 230 -17.42 -0.30 -6.31
CA ILE A 230 -18.81 -0.20 -6.78
C ILE A 230 -19.18 1.27 -7.03
N CYS A 231 -18.85 2.17 -6.11
CA CYS A 231 -19.12 3.60 -6.26
C CYS A 231 -18.44 4.21 -7.49
N VAL A 232 -17.18 3.85 -7.72
CA VAL A 232 -16.41 4.32 -8.89
C VAL A 232 -17.00 3.75 -10.18
N LYS A 233 -17.34 2.45 -10.22
CA LYS A 233 -17.97 1.79 -11.38
C LYS A 233 -19.30 2.44 -11.75
N LEU A 234 -20.11 2.82 -10.76
CA LEU A 234 -21.40 3.48 -10.93
C LEU A 234 -21.29 5.00 -11.12
N LYS A 235 -20.08 5.55 -11.21
CA LYS A 235 -19.81 6.99 -11.35
C LYS A 235 -20.43 7.82 -10.22
N LEU A 236 -20.51 7.28 -9.01
CA LEU A 236 -20.95 8.00 -7.82
C LEU A 236 -19.82 8.82 -7.21
N ILE A 237 -18.61 8.30 -7.33
CA ILE A 237 -17.37 8.86 -6.78
C ILE A 237 -16.29 8.88 -7.87
N LYS A 238 -15.43 9.90 -7.81
CA LYS A 238 -14.19 10.00 -8.56
C LYS A 238 -13.01 10.29 -7.64
N PHE A 239 -11.81 9.88 -8.04
CA PHE A 239 -10.56 10.28 -7.40
C PHE A 239 -10.17 11.70 -7.81
N ILE A 240 -9.53 12.42 -6.89
CA ILE A 240 -8.96 13.76 -7.11
C ILE A 240 -7.44 13.62 -7.11
N TRP A 241 -6.79 14.23 -8.12
CA TRP A 241 -5.34 14.23 -8.31
C TRP A 241 -4.73 15.55 -7.85
#